data_ee74d910beda1b71905671ace1e11db6
#
_entry.id   ee74d910beda1b71905671ace1e11db6
#
_cell.length_a   1.000
_cell.length_b   1.000
_cell.length_c   1.000
_cell.angle_alpha   90.00
_cell.angle_beta   90.00
_cell.angle_gamma   90.00
#
_symmetry.space_group_name_H-M   'P 1'
#
loop_
_entity.id
_entity.type
_entity.pdbx_description
1 polymer ?
#
loop_
_entity_poly.entity_id
_entity_poly.type
_entity_poly.pdbx_seq_one_letter_code
_entity_poly.pdbx_strand_id
1 'polypeptide(L)'
;MTKSREKIVFDTETTSAREQIGERLFNLLVTQIPSHWIRQNWLRAFGTRIGSSSSIMMGTRVHGIRKLVIGNNCSIGFRCLLDARGGLTIDNDVVLASDVHVVGGHHDVHSDDFKALWSPIHIEHHAWVASRATVTDGVHIGPGAVVAACALVRNDVAPMEIVGGVPAAHLGVRKSELHYHPDFRPLLY
;
A
#
# COMPACT_ATOMS: atom_id res chain seq x y z
N MET A 1 -14.52 5.32 -22.40
CA MET A 1 -15.64 5.30 -21.41
C MET A 1 -15.00 5.02 -20.04
N THR A 2 -14.77 6.05 -19.27
CA THR A 2 -14.19 5.96 -17.92
C THR A 2 -15.26 5.40 -17.00
N LYS A 3 -15.08 4.16 -16.53
CA LYS A 3 -15.94 3.58 -15.48
C LYS A 3 -15.88 4.50 -14.26
N SER A 4 -16.99 5.14 -13.91
CA SER A 4 -17.15 5.85 -12.65
C SER A 4 -16.88 4.86 -11.51
N ARG A 5 -15.72 4.98 -10.85
CA ARG A 5 -15.43 4.22 -9.65
C ARG A 5 -16.30 4.75 -8.53
N GLU A 6 -17.03 3.87 -7.85
CA GLU A 6 -17.79 4.22 -6.66
C GLU A 6 -16.84 4.83 -5.62
N LYS A 7 -17.01 6.11 -5.37
CA LYS A 7 -16.33 6.78 -4.24
C LYS A 7 -17.07 6.40 -2.97
N ILE A 8 -16.41 5.68 -2.11
CA ILE A 8 -16.98 5.33 -0.81
C ILE A 8 -16.81 6.55 0.10
N VAL A 9 -17.91 7.19 0.46
CA VAL A 9 -17.92 8.17 1.56
C VAL A 9 -17.74 7.40 2.85
N PHE A 10 -16.65 7.66 3.55
CA PHE A 10 -16.33 6.91 4.76
C PHE A 10 -17.09 7.47 5.95
N ASP A 11 -17.96 6.65 6.52
CA ASP A 11 -18.52 6.90 7.84
C ASP A 11 -17.45 6.56 8.90
N THR A 12 -17.01 7.56 9.64
CA THR A 12 -16.02 7.42 10.71
C THR A 12 -16.54 6.60 11.89
N GLU A 13 -17.84 6.30 11.92
CA GLU A 13 -18.48 5.57 13.02
C GLU A 13 -18.20 4.06 13.03
N THR A 14 -17.60 3.49 12.00
CA THR A 14 -17.44 2.03 11.88
C THR A 14 -16.14 1.46 12.46
N THR A 15 -15.19 2.30 12.88
CA THR A 15 -13.92 1.83 13.44
C THR A 15 -14.03 1.65 14.96
N SER A 16 -13.97 0.40 15.44
CA SER A 16 -14.07 0.12 16.87
C SER A 16 -12.90 0.74 17.67
N ALA A 17 -13.15 1.10 18.94
CA ALA A 17 -12.10 1.61 19.83
C ALA A 17 -10.90 0.67 19.91
N ARG A 18 -11.14 -0.66 19.89
CA ARG A 18 -10.09 -1.68 19.85
C ARG A 18 -9.18 -1.53 18.62
N GLU A 19 -9.75 -1.32 17.46
CA GLU A 19 -8.99 -1.16 16.21
C GLU A 19 -8.17 0.12 16.23
N GLN A 20 -8.77 1.22 16.68
CA GLN A 20 -8.06 2.50 16.80
C GLN A 20 -6.87 2.40 17.76
N ILE A 21 -7.04 1.74 18.92
CA ILE A 21 -5.96 1.52 19.88
C ILE A 21 -4.88 0.64 19.25
N GLY A 22 -5.26 -0.47 18.60
CA GLY A 22 -4.34 -1.39 17.95
C GLY A 22 -3.50 -0.71 16.85
N GLU A 23 -4.12 0.13 16.02
CA GLU A 23 -3.46 0.91 14.98
C GLU A 23 -2.50 1.94 15.56
N ARG A 24 -2.93 2.68 16.59
CA ARG A 24 -2.08 3.70 17.24
C ARG A 24 -0.87 3.06 17.92
N LEU A 25 -1.06 1.98 18.67
CA LEU A 25 0.04 1.26 19.32
C LEU A 25 0.99 0.63 18.30
N PHE A 26 0.45 0.12 17.18
CA PHE A 26 1.30 -0.34 16.08
C PHE A 26 2.19 0.80 15.58
N ASN A 27 1.59 1.92 15.22
CA ASN A 27 2.29 3.05 14.60
C ASN A 27 3.28 3.77 15.55
N LEU A 28 3.01 3.75 16.86
CA LEU A 28 3.87 4.40 17.84
C LEU A 28 5.02 3.50 18.33
N LEU A 29 4.76 2.21 18.54
CA LEU A 29 5.66 1.32 19.25
C LEU A 29 6.03 0.09 18.45
N VAL A 30 5.02 -0.72 18.04
CA VAL A 30 5.24 -2.05 17.50
C VAL A 30 6.00 -2.03 16.17
N THR A 31 5.75 -1.02 15.34
CA THR A 31 6.46 -0.82 14.06
C THR A 31 7.98 -0.65 14.22
N GLN A 32 8.45 -0.24 15.40
CA GLN A 32 9.89 -0.05 15.70
C GLN A 32 10.56 -1.30 16.27
N ILE A 33 9.80 -2.34 16.56
CA ILE A 33 10.37 -3.60 17.11
C ILE A 33 11.11 -4.34 15.99
N PRO A 34 12.38 -4.71 16.15
CA PRO A 34 13.17 -5.37 15.11
C PRO A 34 12.82 -6.86 14.98
N SER A 35 11.54 -7.15 14.71
CA SER A 35 11.01 -8.50 14.55
C SER A 35 9.81 -8.49 13.60
N HIS A 36 9.97 -9.06 12.41
CA HIS A 36 8.87 -9.24 11.44
C HIS A 36 7.71 -10.02 12.05
N TRP A 37 8.00 -11.03 12.86
CA TRP A 37 7.00 -11.87 13.50
C TRP A 37 6.09 -11.06 14.42
N ILE A 38 6.65 -10.20 15.28
CA ILE A 38 5.89 -9.36 16.20
C ILE A 38 5.02 -8.36 15.42
N ARG A 39 5.60 -7.63 14.47
CA ARG A 39 4.87 -6.63 13.68
C ARG A 39 3.71 -7.25 12.91
N GLN A 40 3.94 -8.37 12.22
CA GLN A 40 2.91 -9.03 11.43
C GLN A 40 1.82 -9.65 12.28
N ASN A 41 2.18 -10.33 13.40
CA ASN A 41 1.17 -10.92 14.26
C ASN A 41 0.33 -9.87 14.97
N TRP A 42 0.91 -8.72 15.32
CA TRP A 42 0.12 -7.59 15.81
C TRP A 42 -0.92 -7.14 14.77
N LEU A 43 -0.48 -6.88 13.54
CA LEU A 43 -1.39 -6.48 12.47
C LEU A 43 -2.50 -7.51 12.24
N ARG A 44 -2.16 -8.81 12.20
CA ARG A 44 -3.14 -9.90 12.06
C ARG A 44 -4.15 -9.93 13.23
N ALA A 45 -3.68 -9.73 14.46
CA ALA A 45 -4.54 -9.71 15.65
C ALA A 45 -5.57 -8.57 15.61
N PHE A 46 -5.29 -7.50 14.86
CA PHE A 46 -6.19 -6.38 14.66
C PHE A 46 -6.87 -6.35 13.29
N GLY A 47 -6.79 -7.46 12.53
CA GLY A 47 -7.65 -7.72 11.37
C GLY A 47 -7.00 -7.55 10.00
N THR A 48 -5.71 -7.16 9.92
CA THR A 48 -4.97 -7.19 8.67
C THR A 48 -4.79 -8.62 8.17
N ARG A 49 -5.01 -8.86 6.89
CA ARG A 49 -4.69 -10.14 6.24
C ARG A 49 -3.31 -10.06 5.62
N ILE A 50 -2.40 -10.94 6.07
CA ILE A 50 -1.02 -10.99 5.56
C ILE A 50 -0.70 -12.44 5.22
N GLY A 51 -0.31 -12.67 3.98
CA GLY A 51 0.09 -13.98 3.47
C GLY A 51 1.41 -14.48 4.06
N SER A 52 1.77 -15.69 3.67
CA SER A 52 3.02 -16.33 4.08
C SER A 52 4.20 -15.67 3.35
N SER A 53 5.39 -15.81 3.94
CA SER A 53 6.64 -15.36 3.32
C SER A 53 6.74 -13.86 3.01
N SER A 54 5.81 -13.03 3.51
CA SER A 54 5.89 -11.57 3.38
C SER A 54 6.70 -10.94 4.51
N SER A 55 7.34 -9.81 4.22
CA SER A 55 8.08 -9.02 5.19
C SER A 55 7.56 -7.59 5.26
N ILE A 56 7.56 -7.02 6.46
CA ILE A 56 7.24 -5.61 6.70
C ILE A 56 8.39 -5.03 7.52
N MET A 57 9.11 -4.06 6.96
CA MET A 57 10.26 -3.45 7.61
C MET A 57 9.84 -2.44 8.69
N MET A 58 10.80 -2.08 9.55
CA MET A 58 10.59 -1.12 10.65
C MET A 58 10.15 0.25 10.16
N GLY A 59 9.38 0.94 11.00
CA GLY A 59 8.91 2.30 10.76
C GLY A 59 7.75 2.40 9.77
N THR A 60 7.28 1.29 9.18
CA THR A 60 6.11 1.27 8.32
C THR A 60 4.85 1.60 9.12
N ARG A 61 4.08 2.60 8.68
CA ARG A 61 2.84 3.03 9.29
C ARG A 61 1.64 2.49 8.53
N VAL A 62 0.59 2.15 9.27
CA VAL A 62 -0.66 1.61 8.71
C VAL A 62 -1.83 2.42 9.22
N HIS A 63 -2.72 2.83 8.32
CA HIS A 63 -4.04 3.39 8.62
C HIS A 63 -5.12 2.51 7.98
N GLY A 64 -6.24 2.31 8.69
CA GLY A 64 -7.30 1.40 8.21
C GLY A 64 -6.90 -0.08 8.33
N ILE A 65 -6.35 -0.46 9.47
CA ILE A 65 -5.70 -1.75 9.75
C ILE A 65 -6.50 -2.98 9.27
N ARG A 66 -7.84 -2.96 9.33
CA ARG A 66 -8.70 -4.09 8.89
C ARG A 66 -8.90 -4.17 7.38
N LYS A 67 -8.68 -3.06 6.68
CA LYS A 67 -8.88 -2.97 5.23
C LYS A 67 -7.60 -3.18 4.44
N LEU A 68 -6.50 -3.52 5.15
CA LEU A 68 -5.21 -3.87 4.54
C LEU A 68 -5.15 -5.36 4.27
N VAL A 69 -4.83 -5.70 3.03
CA VAL A 69 -4.57 -7.07 2.57
C VAL A 69 -3.20 -7.10 1.91
N ILE A 70 -2.34 -8.01 2.36
CA ILE A 70 -1.02 -8.26 1.78
C ILE A 70 -0.94 -9.75 1.42
N GLY A 71 -0.61 -10.05 0.19
CA GLY A 71 -0.44 -11.39 -0.33
C GLY A 71 0.80 -12.11 0.21
N ASN A 72 1.19 -13.17 -0.48
CA ASN A 72 2.37 -13.97 -0.15
C ASN A 72 3.64 -13.36 -0.78
N ASN A 73 4.80 -13.63 -0.19
CA ASN A 73 6.13 -13.25 -0.69
C ASN A 73 6.31 -11.74 -0.94
N CYS A 74 5.54 -10.89 -0.28
CA CYS A 74 5.66 -9.45 -0.44
C CYS A 74 6.80 -8.90 0.41
N SER A 75 7.49 -7.88 -0.12
CA SER A 75 8.49 -7.13 0.63
C SER A 75 8.04 -5.68 0.78
N ILE A 76 7.69 -5.27 2.00
CA ILE A 76 7.33 -3.89 2.33
C ILE A 76 8.53 -3.24 3.02
N GLY A 77 9.10 -2.24 2.36
CA GLY A 77 10.31 -1.55 2.77
C GLY A 77 10.16 -0.72 4.05
N PHE A 78 11.26 -0.08 4.44
CA PHE A 78 11.29 0.76 5.64
C PHE A 78 10.42 2.01 5.48
N ARG A 79 9.80 2.44 6.57
CA ARG A 79 9.08 3.73 6.68
C ARG A 79 8.03 3.97 5.61
N CYS A 80 7.44 2.90 5.07
CA CYS A 80 6.31 3.03 4.18
C CYS A 80 5.09 3.58 4.92
N LEU A 81 4.23 4.30 4.22
CA LEU A 81 2.89 4.66 4.67
C LEU A 81 1.87 3.85 3.87
N LEU A 82 1.11 3.00 4.56
CA LEU A 82 0.05 2.18 3.98
C LEU A 82 -1.31 2.69 4.49
N ASP A 83 -1.89 3.64 3.80
CA ASP A 83 -3.22 4.16 4.14
C ASP A 83 -4.30 3.32 3.45
N ALA A 84 -4.80 2.34 4.17
CA ALA A 84 -5.85 1.43 3.73
C ALA A 84 -7.26 1.87 4.16
N ARG A 85 -7.49 3.13 4.55
CA ARG A 85 -8.82 3.59 4.96
C ARG A 85 -9.87 3.43 3.86
N GLY A 86 -9.49 3.59 2.60
CA GLY A 86 -10.33 3.29 1.42
C GLY A 86 -10.31 1.82 0.98
N GLY A 87 -9.46 1.00 1.58
CA GLY A 87 -9.12 -0.35 1.14
C GLY A 87 -7.77 -0.36 0.42
N LEU A 88 -6.87 -1.24 0.83
CA LEU A 88 -5.60 -1.46 0.15
C LEU A 88 -5.35 -2.96 0.01
N THR A 89 -5.28 -3.41 -1.22
CA THR A 89 -4.91 -4.78 -1.56
C THR A 89 -3.57 -4.78 -2.28
N ILE A 90 -2.64 -5.55 -1.74
CA ILE A 90 -1.31 -5.82 -2.29
C ILE A 90 -1.27 -7.31 -2.56
N ASP A 91 -1.22 -7.71 -3.83
CA ASP A 91 -1.21 -9.11 -4.23
C ASP A 91 0.13 -9.80 -3.94
N ASN A 92 0.30 -11.03 -4.40
CA ASN A 92 1.52 -11.80 -4.16
C ASN A 92 2.73 -11.19 -4.88
N ASP A 93 3.93 -11.41 -4.33
CA ASP A 93 5.20 -11.10 -4.97
C ASP A 93 5.43 -9.61 -5.26
N VAL A 94 4.72 -8.72 -4.55
CA VAL A 94 4.88 -7.28 -4.68
C VAL A 94 6.03 -6.77 -3.82
N VAL A 95 6.79 -5.83 -4.39
CA VAL A 95 7.84 -5.12 -3.66
C VAL A 95 7.49 -3.63 -3.58
N LEU A 96 7.28 -3.14 -2.36
CA LEU A 96 7.30 -1.71 -2.05
C LEU A 96 8.66 -1.38 -1.44
N ALA A 97 9.43 -0.53 -2.09
CA ALA A 97 10.72 -0.11 -1.55
C ALA A 97 10.54 0.89 -0.38
N SER A 98 11.64 1.31 0.23
CA SER A 98 11.58 2.19 1.40
C SER A 98 10.95 3.55 1.09
N ASP A 99 10.24 4.10 2.08
CA ASP A 99 9.61 5.42 2.02
C ASP A 99 8.51 5.54 0.95
N VAL A 100 7.94 4.43 0.50
CA VAL A 100 6.76 4.46 -0.39
C VAL A 100 5.54 4.91 0.39
N HIS A 101 4.79 5.86 -0.17
CA HIS A 101 3.52 6.32 0.36
C HIS A 101 2.36 5.82 -0.50
N VAL A 102 1.48 5.03 0.09
CA VAL A 102 0.18 4.66 -0.49
C VAL A 102 -0.87 5.45 0.27
N VAL A 103 -1.47 6.44 -0.39
CA VAL A 103 -2.38 7.43 0.23
C VAL A 103 -3.81 7.09 -0.15
N GLY A 104 -4.58 6.56 0.79
CA GLY A 104 -5.90 5.97 0.54
C GLY A 104 -7.06 6.94 0.45
N GLY A 105 -6.85 8.27 0.49
CA GLY A 105 -7.93 9.22 0.41
C GLY A 105 -7.50 10.66 0.18
N HIS A 106 -8.48 11.50 -0.17
CA HIS A 106 -8.34 12.93 -0.39
C HIS A 106 -9.57 13.70 0.11
N HIS A 107 -9.53 15.02 0.10
CA HIS A 107 -10.71 15.86 0.33
C HIS A 107 -11.29 16.35 -0.99
N ASP A 108 -12.63 16.44 -1.06
CA ASP A 108 -13.30 17.13 -2.16
C ASP A 108 -13.17 18.64 -1.95
N VAL A 109 -12.18 19.22 -2.65
CA VAL A 109 -11.86 20.66 -2.53
C VAL A 109 -12.92 21.57 -3.13
N HIS A 110 -13.89 21.00 -3.85
CA HIS A 110 -14.99 21.74 -4.48
C HIS A 110 -16.32 21.57 -3.73
N SER A 111 -16.37 20.74 -2.70
CA SER A 111 -17.56 20.61 -1.86
C SER A 111 -17.55 21.62 -0.71
N ASP A 112 -18.72 22.18 -0.37
CA ASP A 112 -18.84 23.18 0.69
C ASP A 112 -18.50 22.63 2.08
N ASP A 113 -18.62 21.31 2.27
CA ASP A 113 -18.30 20.59 3.51
C ASP A 113 -16.86 20.04 3.56
N PHE A 114 -16.05 20.26 2.51
CA PHE A 114 -14.67 19.77 2.41
C PHE A 114 -14.54 18.29 2.80
N LYS A 115 -15.51 17.48 2.44
CA LYS A 115 -15.62 16.07 2.87
C LYS A 115 -14.43 15.23 2.45
N ALA A 116 -14.05 14.29 3.32
CA ALA A 116 -13.06 13.28 2.99
C ALA A 116 -13.66 12.20 2.09
N LEU A 117 -12.91 11.82 1.05
CA LEU A 117 -13.25 10.77 0.10
C LEU A 117 -12.18 9.71 0.12
N TRP A 118 -12.59 8.46 0.01
CA TRP A 118 -11.71 7.30 0.06
C TRP A 118 -12.00 6.42 -1.14
N SER A 119 -10.95 5.95 -1.81
CA SER A 119 -11.08 5.03 -2.94
C SER A 119 -10.09 3.88 -2.78
N PRO A 120 -10.49 2.64 -3.10
CA PRO A 120 -9.62 1.49 -2.93
C PRO A 120 -8.42 1.56 -3.86
N ILE A 121 -7.28 1.07 -3.37
CA ILE A 121 -6.04 0.93 -4.13
C ILE A 121 -5.75 -0.56 -4.28
N HIS A 122 -5.40 -0.97 -5.49
CA HIS A 122 -4.99 -2.34 -5.77
C HIS A 122 -3.63 -2.36 -6.46
N ILE A 123 -2.69 -3.11 -5.89
CA ILE A 123 -1.34 -3.33 -6.43
C ILE A 123 -1.24 -4.82 -6.75
N GLU A 124 -1.26 -5.14 -8.03
CA GLU A 124 -1.26 -6.53 -8.49
C GLU A 124 0.13 -7.19 -8.41
N HIS A 125 0.11 -8.52 -8.57
CA HIS A 125 1.26 -9.38 -8.38
C HIS A 125 2.50 -8.94 -9.16
N HIS A 126 3.69 -9.14 -8.57
CA HIS A 126 5.00 -8.81 -9.13
C HIS A 126 5.19 -7.32 -9.48
N ALA A 127 4.29 -6.43 -9.06
CA ALA A 127 4.51 -5.00 -9.19
C ALA A 127 5.68 -4.55 -8.28
N TRP A 128 6.45 -3.60 -8.77
CA TRP A 128 7.53 -2.96 -8.01
C TRP A 128 7.30 -1.47 -7.92
N VAL A 129 7.12 -0.99 -6.71
CA VAL A 129 7.04 0.45 -6.42
C VAL A 129 8.36 0.87 -5.77
N ALA A 130 9.15 1.63 -6.49
CA ALA A 130 10.48 2.04 -6.05
C ALA A 130 10.42 3.13 -4.98
N SER A 131 11.57 3.36 -4.32
CA SER A 131 11.66 4.19 -3.12
C SER A 131 11.10 5.59 -3.31
N ARG A 132 10.38 6.09 -2.28
CA ARG A 132 9.78 7.43 -2.21
C ARG A 132 8.72 7.72 -3.27
N ALA A 133 8.23 6.70 -3.98
CA ALA A 133 7.08 6.89 -4.83
C ALA A 133 5.82 7.09 -4.00
N THR A 134 4.88 7.85 -4.54
CA THR A 134 3.56 8.09 -3.95
C THR A 134 2.49 7.55 -4.89
N VAL A 135 1.59 6.71 -4.36
CA VAL A 135 0.42 6.19 -5.06
C VAL A 135 -0.82 6.77 -4.40
N THR A 136 -1.66 7.46 -5.17
CA THR A 136 -2.88 8.09 -4.65
C THR A 136 -4.07 7.13 -4.67
N ASP A 137 -5.11 7.50 -3.97
CA ASP A 137 -6.35 6.73 -3.87
C ASP A 137 -6.99 6.45 -5.24
N GLY A 138 -7.69 5.32 -5.32
CA GLY A 138 -8.36 4.86 -6.53
C GLY A 138 -7.44 4.31 -7.62
N VAL A 139 -6.14 4.30 -7.42
CA VAL A 139 -5.18 3.79 -8.42
C VAL A 139 -5.13 2.27 -8.42
N HIS A 140 -5.08 1.71 -9.62
CA HIS A 140 -4.80 0.31 -9.89
C HIS A 140 -3.44 0.17 -10.57
N ILE A 141 -2.52 -0.59 -9.95
CA ILE A 141 -1.21 -0.92 -10.52
C ILE A 141 -1.27 -2.35 -11.03
N GLY A 142 -1.20 -2.52 -12.35
CA GLY A 142 -1.31 -3.81 -13.02
C GLY A 142 -0.13 -4.75 -12.74
N PRO A 143 -0.29 -6.04 -13.05
CA PRO A 143 0.70 -7.08 -12.76
C PRO A 143 2.04 -6.77 -13.43
N GLY A 144 3.12 -6.98 -12.69
CA GLY A 144 4.47 -6.74 -13.16
C GLY A 144 4.83 -5.28 -13.47
N ALA A 145 3.94 -4.33 -13.23
CA ALA A 145 4.22 -2.91 -13.45
C ALA A 145 5.35 -2.40 -12.54
N VAL A 146 6.02 -1.36 -13.00
CA VAL A 146 7.13 -0.72 -12.27
C VAL A 146 6.85 0.76 -12.12
N VAL A 147 6.87 1.23 -10.88
CA VAL A 147 6.81 2.64 -10.54
C VAL A 147 8.21 3.11 -10.14
N ALA A 148 8.79 4.02 -10.90
CA ALA A 148 10.13 4.54 -10.65
C ALA A 148 10.21 5.33 -9.33
N ALA A 149 11.41 5.47 -8.80
CA ALA A 149 11.66 6.20 -7.56
C ALA A 149 11.16 7.65 -7.63
N CYS A 150 10.60 8.14 -6.53
CA CYS A 150 10.06 9.51 -6.40
C CYS A 150 8.91 9.85 -7.35
N ALA A 151 8.29 8.86 -7.99
CA ALA A 151 7.15 9.09 -8.88
C ALA A 151 5.86 9.41 -8.10
N LEU A 152 4.98 10.24 -8.70
CA LEU A 152 3.62 10.49 -8.23
C LEU A 152 2.61 9.82 -9.15
N VAL A 153 2.07 8.68 -8.73
CA VAL A 153 1.09 7.90 -9.49
C VAL A 153 -0.33 8.35 -9.12
N ARG A 154 -1.03 8.91 -10.10
CA ARG A 154 -2.41 9.41 -9.96
C ARG A 154 -3.42 8.70 -10.86
N ASN A 155 -2.93 7.91 -11.78
CA ASN A 155 -3.72 7.15 -12.74
C ASN A 155 -3.32 5.68 -12.70
N ASP A 156 -4.17 4.81 -13.23
CA ASP A 156 -3.85 3.41 -13.36
C ASP A 156 -2.59 3.18 -14.17
N VAL A 157 -1.84 2.16 -13.79
CA VAL A 157 -0.64 1.70 -14.47
C VAL A 157 -0.96 0.36 -15.12
N ALA A 158 -0.72 0.25 -16.42
CA ALA A 158 -1.03 -0.95 -17.17
C ALA A 158 -0.11 -2.12 -16.78
N PRO A 159 -0.50 -3.39 -17.06
CA PRO A 159 0.37 -4.54 -16.89
C PRO A 159 1.73 -4.35 -17.55
N MET A 160 2.81 -4.69 -16.86
CA MET A 160 4.20 -4.59 -17.31
C MET A 160 4.66 -3.17 -17.69
N GLU A 161 3.86 -2.16 -17.45
CA GLU A 161 4.23 -0.77 -17.73
C GLU A 161 5.27 -0.26 -16.72
N ILE A 162 6.23 0.53 -17.21
CA ILE A 162 7.18 1.28 -16.38
C ILE A 162 6.76 2.75 -16.44
N VAL A 163 6.46 3.33 -15.28
CA VAL A 163 6.08 4.73 -15.14
C VAL A 163 7.01 5.49 -14.19
N GLY A 164 7.15 6.79 -14.38
CA GLY A 164 7.97 7.64 -13.51
C GLY A 164 7.69 9.12 -13.70
N GLY A 165 8.20 9.93 -12.78
CA GLY A 165 8.04 11.39 -12.80
C GLY A 165 6.90 11.90 -11.91
N VAL A 166 6.69 13.23 -11.92
CA VAL A 166 5.67 13.94 -11.11
C VAL A 166 4.94 14.94 -12.03
N PRO A 167 3.72 14.59 -12.49
CA PRO A 167 3.03 13.29 -12.33
C PRO A 167 3.72 12.17 -13.10
N ALA A 168 3.45 10.91 -12.69
CA ALA A 168 4.02 9.75 -13.37
C ALA A 168 3.49 9.62 -14.80
N ALA A 169 4.41 9.37 -15.73
CA ALA A 169 4.16 9.16 -17.14
C ALA A 169 4.86 7.88 -17.62
N HIS A 170 4.45 7.38 -18.77
CA HIS A 170 5.02 6.19 -19.39
C HIS A 170 6.52 6.38 -19.68
N LEU A 171 7.35 5.42 -19.27
CA LEU A 171 8.79 5.36 -19.52
C LEU A 171 9.17 4.18 -20.41
N GLY A 172 8.36 3.12 -20.42
CA GLY A 172 8.65 1.90 -21.18
C GLY A 172 7.84 0.71 -20.73
N VAL A 173 8.25 -0.47 -21.18
CA VAL A 173 7.61 -1.74 -20.84
C VAL A 173 8.66 -2.69 -20.24
N ARG A 174 8.32 -3.30 -19.11
CA ARG A 174 9.15 -4.29 -18.43
C ARG A 174 9.26 -5.57 -19.26
N LYS A 175 10.48 -6.06 -19.44
CA LYS A 175 10.78 -7.32 -20.12
C LYS A 175 11.13 -8.36 -19.06
N SER A 176 10.17 -9.14 -18.61
CA SER A 176 10.35 -10.17 -17.59
C SER A 176 9.21 -11.18 -17.68
N GLU A 177 9.49 -12.45 -17.47
CA GLU A 177 8.47 -13.51 -17.39
C GLU A 177 7.90 -13.68 -15.97
N LEU A 178 8.39 -12.91 -15.00
CA LEU A 178 7.91 -12.86 -13.62
C LEU A 178 7.99 -14.22 -12.87
N HIS A 179 8.96 -15.05 -13.17
CA HIS A 179 9.15 -16.37 -12.53
C HIS A 179 9.97 -16.31 -11.22
N TYR A 180 9.85 -15.27 -10.43
CA TYR A 180 10.58 -15.10 -9.20
C TYR A 180 9.66 -14.80 -8.02
N HIS A 181 10.15 -15.08 -6.81
CA HIS A 181 9.52 -14.64 -5.56
C HIS A 181 10.50 -13.74 -4.81
N PRO A 182 10.13 -12.51 -4.46
CA PRO A 182 10.96 -11.67 -3.63
C PRO A 182 11.17 -12.32 -2.25
N ASP A 183 12.40 -12.70 -1.94
CA ASP A 183 12.77 -13.25 -0.62
C ASP A 183 13.73 -12.30 0.07
N PHE A 184 13.17 -11.25 0.68
CA PHE A 184 13.95 -10.29 1.47
C PHE A 184 13.45 -10.27 2.91
N ARG A 185 14.12 -11.06 3.76
CA ARG A 185 13.80 -11.20 5.19
C ARG A 185 15.03 -11.06 6.04
N PRO A 186 15.66 -9.88 6.06
CA PRO A 186 16.83 -9.68 6.89
C PRO A 186 16.50 -9.88 8.38
N LEU A 187 17.45 -10.40 9.13
CA LEU A 187 17.34 -10.57 10.58
C LEU A 187 17.42 -9.20 11.26
N LEU A 188 16.61 -9.00 12.29
CA LEU A 188 16.58 -7.76 13.11
C LEU A 188 16.24 -6.46 12.35
N TYR A 189 15.34 -6.54 11.40
CA TYR A 189 14.85 -5.38 10.64
C TYR A 189 13.35 -5.18 10.78
#